data_7ca71c258aeeae215c980e6abc64581c
#
_entry.id   7ca71c258aeeae215c980e6abc64581c
#
_cell.length_a   1.000
_cell.length_b   1.000
_cell.length_c   1.000
_cell.angle_alpha   90.00
_cell.angle_beta   90.00
_cell.angle_gamma   90.00
#
_symmetry.space_group_name_H-M   'P 1'
#
loop_
_entity.id
_entity.type
_entity.pdbx_description
1 polymer ?
#
loop_
_entity_poly.entity_id
_entity_poly.type
_entity_poly.pdbx_seq_one_letter_code
_entity_poly.pdbx_strand_id
1 'polypeptide(L)'
;MVNVGDKSHMIRSLLALSVCLLGFPSGVSAQGCTGGPVAVQVLGSGGPAVNSERASTSYLLWIDGQSKALVDIGGGAFLRFGQARAKISDLSLVMISHLHPDHVSDLPALLWLSHRDRTAPLPIVGPSGNDVAPAFPVFLTRLFDEKNGAFQVLGPTVGGVQGGSGGGVPLDVRVVDVSNGEVKTVFDQQGITVTALGIPHGNLPTAAYRVQTRGMSIVFSSDQTGTNPRFVDFARGANLMIMHLAIPAGATNPVHAAPDVVGRIAQEAGVGRLLVSHLGLVGLDGAIDQLKRAFKGPLTVGADLQCTSVR
;
A
#
# COMPACT_ATOMS: atom_id res chain seq x y z
N MET A 1 73.83 53.32 27.17
CA MET A 1 74.90 52.73 26.34
C MET A 1 74.59 51.32 26.04
N VAL A 2 74.70 50.95 24.84
CA VAL A 2 74.63 49.58 24.23
C VAL A 2 73.28 48.91 24.20
N ASN A 3 72.75 48.96 23.01
CA ASN A 3 71.58 48.34 22.50
C ASN A 3 71.92 46.93 21.99
N VAL A 4 71.20 45.89 22.38
CA VAL A 4 71.32 44.55 21.77
C VAL A 4 69.97 44.10 21.33
N GLY A 5 69.84 44.07 20.00
CA GLY A 5 68.60 43.62 19.36
C GLY A 5 68.43 42.10 19.40
N ASP A 6 67.25 41.69 19.73
CA ASP A 6 66.82 40.32 19.66
C ASP A 6 65.97 40.12 18.39
N LYS A 7 66.42 39.19 17.49
CA LYS A 7 65.73 38.74 16.30
C LYS A 7 65.05 37.43 16.59
N SER A 8 63.77 37.47 17.00
CA SER A 8 63.00 36.27 17.10
C SER A 8 62.41 35.92 15.72
N HIS A 9 62.87 34.78 15.19
CA HIS A 9 62.29 34.12 13.99
C HIS A 9 60.93 33.52 14.33
N MET A 10 59.90 34.09 13.77
CA MET A 10 58.55 33.55 13.87
C MET A 10 58.33 32.49 12.78
N ILE A 11 58.42 31.22 13.19
CA ILE A 11 58.08 30.05 12.35
C ILE A 11 56.55 30.00 12.21
N ARG A 12 56.01 30.33 11.06
CA ARG A 12 54.60 30.14 10.73
C ARG A 12 54.39 28.67 10.36
N SER A 13 53.85 27.85 11.25
CA SER A 13 53.35 26.53 10.96
C SER A 13 52.02 26.63 10.18
N LEU A 14 52.02 26.31 8.94
CA LEU A 14 50.80 26.11 8.12
C LEU A 14 50.21 24.76 8.52
N LEU A 15 49.12 24.78 9.32
CA LEU A 15 48.26 23.60 9.48
C LEU A 15 47.41 23.45 8.21
N ALA A 16 47.72 22.46 7.40
CA ALA A 16 46.86 22.01 6.32
C ALA A 16 45.65 21.27 6.91
N LEU A 17 44.48 21.91 6.90
CA LEU A 17 43.22 21.33 7.30
C LEU A 17 42.74 20.41 6.15
N SER A 18 43.03 19.09 6.25
CA SER A 18 42.45 18.08 5.36
C SER A 18 40.95 17.95 5.67
N VAL A 19 40.09 18.56 4.87
CA VAL A 19 38.64 18.32 4.89
C VAL A 19 38.40 16.98 4.25
N CYS A 20 38.24 15.92 5.07
CA CYS A 20 37.65 14.67 4.62
C CYS A 20 36.18 14.93 4.24
N LEU A 21 35.89 15.07 2.96
CA LEU A 21 34.54 14.97 2.40
C LEU A 21 34.05 13.53 2.62
N LEU A 22 33.41 13.30 3.76
CA LEU A 22 32.59 12.12 3.96
C LEU A 22 31.44 12.22 2.96
N GLY A 23 31.55 11.45 1.89
CA GLY A 23 30.47 11.25 0.94
C GLY A 23 29.27 10.67 1.69
N PHE A 24 28.26 11.50 1.97
CA PHE A 24 26.96 11.00 2.42
C PHE A 24 26.44 10.10 1.29
N PRO A 25 25.99 8.89 1.61
CA PRO A 25 25.33 8.07 0.61
C PRO A 25 24.19 8.92 0.02
N SER A 26 24.17 9.08 -1.28
CA SER A 26 23.12 9.79 -2.01
C SER A 26 21.81 9.14 -1.62
N GLY A 27 21.02 9.81 -0.77
CA GLY A 27 19.70 9.35 -0.40
C GLY A 27 18.93 9.06 -1.67
N VAL A 28 18.39 7.88 -1.79
CA VAL A 28 17.47 7.51 -2.89
C VAL A 28 16.38 8.57 -2.88
N SER A 29 16.46 9.50 -3.83
CA SER A 29 15.41 10.50 -4.02
C SER A 29 14.17 9.72 -4.42
N ALA A 30 13.23 9.52 -3.49
CA ALA A 30 11.93 8.96 -3.79
C ALA A 30 11.20 9.94 -4.73
N GLN A 31 11.40 9.74 -6.02
CA GLN A 31 10.62 10.40 -7.06
C GLN A 31 9.28 9.68 -7.16
N GLY A 32 8.20 10.42 -7.41
CA GLY A 32 6.93 9.82 -7.77
C GLY A 32 7.14 8.77 -8.88
N CYS A 33 6.32 7.74 -8.88
CA CYS A 33 6.44 6.60 -9.79
C CYS A 33 6.20 7.03 -11.25
N THR A 34 7.27 7.32 -11.99
CA THR A 34 7.22 7.90 -13.35
C THR A 34 7.39 6.86 -14.47
N GLY A 35 7.26 5.58 -14.16
CA GLY A 35 7.57 4.47 -15.07
C GLY A 35 6.59 4.19 -16.22
N GLY A 36 5.73 5.15 -16.62
CA GLY A 36 4.76 5.00 -17.72
C GLY A 36 3.41 5.63 -17.38
N PRO A 37 2.41 5.50 -18.27
CA PRO A 37 1.08 6.09 -18.04
C PRO A 37 0.35 5.46 -16.86
N VAL A 38 0.64 4.20 -16.54
CA VAL A 38 0.10 3.49 -15.38
C VAL A 38 1.21 2.77 -14.65
N ALA A 39 1.31 2.96 -13.35
CA ALA A 39 2.28 2.25 -12.50
C ALA A 39 1.71 1.99 -11.11
N VAL A 40 2.18 0.93 -10.47
CA VAL A 40 1.90 0.63 -9.06
C VAL A 40 3.18 0.84 -8.25
N GLN A 41 3.07 1.60 -7.17
CA GLN A 41 4.11 1.75 -6.17
C GLN A 41 3.72 1.01 -4.90
N VAL A 42 4.60 0.13 -4.42
CA VAL A 42 4.41 -0.54 -3.14
C VAL A 42 4.77 0.47 -2.04
N LEU A 43 3.82 0.88 -1.22
CA LEU A 43 4.09 1.72 -0.05
C LEU A 43 4.49 0.85 1.15
N GLY A 44 3.87 -0.32 1.28
CA GLY A 44 4.22 -1.29 2.31
C GLY A 44 4.20 -2.71 1.76
N SER A 45 5.33 -3.40 1.91
CA SER A 45 5.55 -4.74 1.38
C SER A 45 5.55 -5.83 2.45
N GLY A 46 5.42 -5.47 3.72
CA GLY A 46 5.34 -6.39 4.86
C GLY A 46 3.93 -6.90 5.12
N GLY A 47 3.85 -8.07 5.75
CA GLY A 47 2.63 -8.69 6.27
C GLY A 47 2.45 -8.44 7.78
N PRO A 48 1.64 -9.28 8.48
CA PRO A 48 1.20 -9.08 9.86
C PRO A 48 2.28 -9.41 10.90
N ALA A 49 3.52 -9.04 10.65
CA ALA A 49 4.63 -9.33 11.54
C ALA A 49 5.48 -8.07 11.78
N VAL A 50 6.05 -7.95 12.98
CA VAL A 50 6.95 -6.84 13.30
C VAL A 50 8.16 -6.89 12.37
N ASN A 51 8.36 -5.82 11.60
CA ASN A 51 9.44 -5.69 10.64
C ASN A 51 10.01 -4.27 10.71
N SER A 52 11.33 -4.14 10.86
CA SER A 52 12.01 -2.85 10.94
C SER A 52 12.24 -2.18 9.58
N GLU A 53 12.12 -2.93 8.48
CA GLU A 53 12.50 -2.48 7.15
C GLU A 53 11.31 -2.27 6.21
N ARG A 54 10.16 -2.89 6.52
CA ARG A 54 8.98 -2.90 5.68
C ARG A 54 7.78 -2.32 6.42
N ALA A 55 7.14 -1.35 5.83
CA ALA A 55 5.80 -0.94 6.23
C ALA A 55 4.80 -2.07 5.93
N SER A 56 3.70 -2.10 6.67
CA SER A 56 2.59 -3.02 6.43
C SER A 56 1.87 -2.68 5.12
N THR A 57 1.04 -3.59 4.67
CA THR A 57 0.45 -3.63 3.32
C THR A 57 -0.17 -2.30 2.87
N SER A 58 0.33 -1.80 1.73
CA SER A 58 -0.28 -0.67 1.02
C SER A 58 0.28 -0.54 -0.40
N TYR A 59 -0.60 -0.16 -1.35
CA TYR A 59 -0.23 0.03 -2.74
C TYR A 59 -0.84 1.30 -3.30
N LEU A 60 -0.05 2.08 -4.03
CA LEU A 60 -0.46 3.33 -4.66
C LEU A 60 -0.46 3.19 -6.18
N LEU A 61 -1.60 3.44 -6.81
CA LEU A 61 -1.73 3.48 -8.26
C LEU A 61 -1.46 4.89 -8.76
N TRP A 62 -0.48 4.98 -9.65
CA TRP A 62 -0.15 6.19 -10.39
C TRP A 62 -0.74 6.13 -11.80
N ILE A 63 -1.42 7.20 -12.21
CA ILE A 63 -1.94 7.38 -13.56
C ILE A 63 -1.48 8.74 -14.05
N ASP A 64 -0.76 8.77 -15.17
CA ASP A 64 -0.21 9.99 -15.77
C ASP A 64 0.60 10.84 -14.75
N GLY A 65 1.36 10.18 -13.86
CA GLY A 65 2.19 10.82 -12.83
C GLY A 65 1.43 11.37 -11.63
N GLN A 66 0.12 11.09 -11.49
CA GLN A 66 -0.70 11.47 -10.34
C GLN A 66 -1.05 10.27 -9.48
N SER A 67 -1.06 10.43 -8.15
CA SER A 67 -1.44 9.41 -7.17
C SER A 67 -2.96 9.22 -7.13
N LYS A 68 -3.51 8.27 -7.92
CA LYS A 68 -4.95 8.19 -8.20
C LYS A 68 -5.75 7.24 -7.32
N ALA A 69 -5.18 6.11 -6.93
CA ALA A 69 -5.90 5.17 -6.09
C ALA A 69 -4.96 4.53 -5.06
N LEU A 70 -5.46 4.34 -3.85
CA LEU A 70 -4.74 3.71 -2.76
C LEU A 70 -5.45 2.40 -2.39
N VAL A 71 -4.71 1.32 -2.26
CA VAL A 71 -5.22 0.01 -1.81
C VAL A 71 -4.55 -0.31 -0.50
N ASP A 72 -5.35 -0.43 0.56
CA ASP A 72 -4.95 -0.59 1.95
C ASP A 72 -4.01 0.54 2.45
N ILE A 73 -3.92 0.68 3.75
CA ILE A 73 -3.02 1.62 4.42
C ILE A 73 -2.63 1.09 5.81
N GLY A 74 -1.79 0.06 5.79
CA GLY A 74 -1.25 -0.55 7.00
C GLY A 74 -0.20 0.31 7.68
N GLY A 75 0.28 -0.13 8.85
CA GLY A 75 1.21 0.62 9.67
C GLY A 75 2.52 0.99 8.97
N GLY A 76 2.90 2.27 9.00
CA GLY A 76 4.05 2.83 8.30
C GLY A 76 3.78 3.25 6.86
N ALA A 77 2.65 2.87 6.27
CA ALA A 77 2.32 3.20 4.89
C ALA A 77 2.08 4.70 4.69
N PHE A 78 1.57 5.42 5.70
CA PHE A 78 1.40 6.87 5.63
C PHE A 78 2.76 7.59 5.52
N LEU A 79 3.79 7.14 6.24
CA LEU A 79 5.13 7.67 6.07
C LEU A 79 5.65 7.45 4.62
N ARG A 80 5.43 6.26 4.07
CA ARG A 80 5.81 5.92 2.70
C ARG A 80 5.02 6.72 1.66
N PHE A 81 3.74 7.01 1.93
CA PHE A 81 2.91 7.89 1.10
C PHE A 81 3.55 9.28 0.97
N GLY A 82 4.02 9.86 2.08
CA GLY A 82 4.78 11.11 2.07
C GLY A 82 6.12 11.01 1.32
N GLN A 83 6.88 9.93 1.54
CA GLN A 83 8.16 9.69 0.85
C GLN A 83 7.97 9.49 -0.67
N ALA A 84 6.86 8.89 -1.09
CA ALA A 84 6.47 8.76 -2.49
C ALA A 84 6.04 10.12 -3.11
N ARG A 85 5.94 11.19 -2.31
CA ARG A 85 5.39 12.50 -2.71
C ARG A 85 3.97 12.40 -3.27
N ALA A 86 3.22 11.45 -2.80
CA ALA A 86 1.82 11.29 -3.13
C ALA A 86 0.99 12.42 -2.50
N LYS A 87 -0.12 12.75 -3.16
CA LYS A 87 -1.02 13.81 -2.71
C LYS A 87 -2.42 13.26 -2.51
N ILE A 88 -3.00 13.51 -1.34
CA ILE A 88 -4.39 13.10 -1.08
C ILE A 88 -5.39 13.84 -1.98
N SER A 89 -5.04 15.05 -2.43
CA SER A 89 -5.84 15.82 -3.40
C SER A 89 -6.00 15.13 -4.75
N ASP A 90 -5.02 14.29 -5.13
CA ASP A 90 -5.03 13.58 -6.41
C ASP A 90 -5.82 12.27 -6.33
N LEU A 91 -6.06 11.73 -5.11
CA LEU A 91 -6.73 10.44 -4.94
C LEU A 91 -8.19 10.54 -5.44
N SER A 92 -8.55 9.64 -6.33
CA SER A 92 -9.91 9.41 -6.78
C SER A 92 -10.63 8.38 -5.93
N LEU A 93 -9.88 7.46 -5.28
CA LEU A 93 -10.42 6.34 -4.51
C LEU A 93 -9.41 5.78 -3.51
N VAL A 94 -9.92 5.38 -2.34
CA VAL A 94 -9.23 4.48 -1.39
C VAL A 94 -10.00 3.17 -1.32
N MET A 95 -9.32 2.05 -1.37
CA MET A 95 -9.90 0.71 -1.27
C MET A 95 -9.30 -0.03 -0.08
N ILE A 96 -10.13 -0.41 0.87
CA ILE A 96 -9.73 -1.22 2.03
C ILE A 96 -10.19 -2.65 1.77
N SER A 97 -9.23 -3.57 1.74
CA SER A 97 -9.51 -4.97 1.43
C SER A 97 -10.21 -5.69 2.58
N HIS A 98 -9.73 -5.47 3.81
CA HIS A 98 -10.29 -6.01 5.05
C HIS A 98 -9.79 -5.22 6.26
N LEU A 99 -10.24 -5.58 7.47
CA LEU A 99 -10.05 -4.76 8.67
C LEU A 99 -8.94 -5.25 9.61
N HIS A 100 -7.96 -6.05 9.15
CA HIS A 100 -6.77 -6.30 9.94
C HIS A 100 -5.92 -5.03 10.10
N PRO A 101 -5.26 -4.82 11.25
CA PRO A 101 -4.46 -3.61 11.48
C PRO A 101 -3.34 -3.38 10.47
N ASP A 102 -2.71 -4.43 9.97
CA ASP A 102 -1.66 -4.35 8.96
C ASP A 102 -2.17 -3.95 7.56
N HIS A 103 -3.49 -3.71 7.42
CA HIS A 103 -4.14 -3.18 6.21
C HIS A 103 -4.80 -1.82 6.42
N VAL A 104 -5.04 -1.36 7.69
CA VAL A 104 -5.89 -0.19 7.91
C VAL A 104 -5.42 0.76 9.02
N SER A 105 -4.35 0.42 9.75
CA SER A 105 -3.97 1.17 10.97
C SER A 105 -3.54 2.62 10.72
N ASP A 106 -3.00 2.96 9.55
CA ASP A 106 -2.60 4.35 9.23
C ASP A 106 -3.72 5.21 8.62
N LEU A 107 -4.95 4.66 8.46
CA LEU A 107 -6.08 5.41 7.94
C LEU A 107 -6.39 6.70 8.75
N PRO A 108 -6.41 6.68 10.09
CA PRO A 108 -6.58 7.91 10.86
C PRO A 108 -5.50 8.96 10.59
N ALA A 109 -4.24 8.54 10.44
CA ALA A 109 -3.13 9.43 10.13
C ALA A 109 -3.28 10.08 8.75
N LEU A 110 -3.62 9.29 7.72
CA LEU A 110 -3.89 9.81 6.38
C LEU A 110 -4.99 10.87 6.39
N LEU A 111 -6.11 10.60 7.04
CA LEU A 111 -7.28 11.47 7.03
C LEU A 111 -7.06 12.76 7.87
N TRP A 112 -6.34 12.66 8.98
CA TRP A 112 -6.07 13.80 9.84
C TRP A 112 -4.98 14.72 9.26
N LEU A 113 -3.81 14.16 8.95
CA LEU A 113 -2.65 14.98 8.57
C LEU A 113 -2.75 15.55 7.16
N SER A 114 -3.68 15.06 6.34
CA SER A 114 -3.94 15.53 4.98
C SER A 114 -5.24 16.35 4.84
N HIS A 115 -5.94 16.67 5.94
CA HIS A 115 -7.25 17.32 5.89
C HIS A 115 -7.26 18.70 5.23
N ARG A 116 -6.13 19.41 5.26
CA ARG A 116 -5.98 20.74 4.63
C ARG A 116 -5.78 20.65 3.11
N ASP A 117 -5.33 19.51 2.63
CA ASP A 117 -4.99 19.31 1.23
C ASP A 117 -6.18 18.84 0.39
N ARG A 118 -7.31 18.46 1.06
CA ARG A 118 -8.51 18.00 0.39
C ARG A 118 -9.78 18.39 1.15
N THR A 119 -10.66 19.11 0.45
CA THR A 119 -11.99 19.49 0.95
C THR A 119 -13.12 18.71 0.28
N ALA A 120 -12.91 18.21 -0.93
CA ALA A 120 -13.90 17.39 -1.62
C ALA A 120 -13.98 15.97 -1.00
N PRO A 121 -15.17 15.36 -0.90
CA PRO A 121 -15.31 14.01 -0.40
C PRO A 121 -14.39 13.03 -1.13
N LEU A 122 -13.70 12.18 -0.34
CA LEU A 122 -12.84 11.12 -0.85
C LEU A 122 -13.67 9.83 -0.91
N PRO A 123 -13.91 9.26 -2.10
CA PRO A 123 -14.49 7.94 -2.21
C PRO A 123 -13.62 6.91 -1.50
N ILE A 124 -14.23 6.15 -0.60
CA ILE A 124 -13.57 5.06 0.11
C ILE A 124 -14.45 3.83 0.12
N VAL A 125 -13.88 2.70 -0.26
CA VAL A 125 -14.58 1.42 -0.37
C VAL A 125 -14.01 0.46 0.68
N GLY A 126 -14.88 -0.30 1.35
CA GLY A 126 -14.48 -1.36 2.26
C GLY A 126 -15.51 -2.49 2.33
N PRO A 127 -15.19 -3.61 2.99
CA PRO A 127 -16.01 -4.81 2.97
C PRO A 127 -17.30 -4.66 3.79
N SER A 128 -18.30 -5.47 3.43
CA SER A 128 -19.45 -5.75 4.30
C SER A 128 -18.99 -6.42 5.58
N GLY A 129 -19.81 -6.31 6.64
CA GLY A 129 -19.53 -7.00 7.89
C GLY A 129 -20.11 -8.42 7.95
N ASN A 130 -19.78 -9.10 9.02
CA ASN A 130 -20.39 -10.37 9.44
C ASN A 130 -20.35 -10.48 10.99
N ASP A 131 -20.53 -11.68 11.53
CA ASP A 131 -20.50 -11.92 12.99
C ASP A 131 -19.10 -11.73 13.62
N VAL A 132 -18.03 -11.75 12.80
CA VAL A 132 -16.63 -11.65 13.26
C VAL A 132 -16.13 -10.22 13.19
N ALA A 133 -16.51 -9.47 12.16
CA ALA A 133 -16.05 -8.11 11.94
C ALA A 133 -17.19 -7.17 11.54
N PRO A 134 -17.13 -5.90 11.98
CA PRO A 134 -18.12 -4.90 11.60
C PRO A 134 -18.07 -4.61 10.10
N ALA A 135 -19.19 -4.17 9.53
CA ALA A 135 -19.17 -3.54 8.21
C ALA A 135 -18.30 -2.27 8.24
N PHE A 136 -17.67 -1.95 7.10
CA PHE A 136 -16.74 -0.84 7.01
C PHE A 136 -17.29 0.51 7.52
N PRO A 137 -18.54 0.93 7.24
CA PRO A 137 -19.09 2.15 7.82
C PRO A 137 -19.18 2.11 9.36
N VAL A 138 -19.50 0.94 9.94
CA VAL A 138 -19.55 0.76 11.40
C VAL A 138 -18.13 0.85 12.00
N PHE A 139 -17.13 0.29 11.32
CA PHE A 139 -15.73 0.42 11.70
C PHE A 139 -15.30 1.88 11.73
N LEU A 140 -15.60 2.66 10.66
CA LEU A 140 -15.30 4.09 10.60
C LEU A 140 -16.01 4.88 11.72
N THR A 141 -17.28 4.58 12.00
CA THR A 141 -18.01 5.20 13.12
C THR A 141 -17.34 4.91 14.45
N ARG A 142 -16.91 3.67 14.71
CA ARG A 142 -16.19 3.32 15.96
C ARG A 142 -14.86 4.07 16.09
N LEU A 143 -14.20 4.37 14.98
CA LEU A 143 -12.98 5.15 15.00
C LEU A 143 -13.23 6.66 15.16
N PHE A 144 -14.24 7.21 14.49
CA PHE A 144 -14.33 8.66 14.21
C PHE A 144 -15.61 9.32 14.72
N ASP A 145 -16.53 8.60 15.39
CA ASP A 145 -17.72 9.24 15.97
C ASP A 145 -17.31 10.41 16.91
N GLU A 146 -17.97 11.56 16.77
CA GLU A 146 -17.62 12.79 17.51
C GLU A 146 -17.73 12.64 19.04
N LYS A 147 -18.55 11.71 19.52
CA LYS A 147 -18.82 11.50 20.96
C LYS A 147 -18.15 10.27 21.50
N ASN A 148 -18.13 9.17 20.74
CA ASN A 148 -17.75 7.84 21.21
C ASN A 148 -16.61 7.20 20.41
N GLY A 149 -16.14 7.83 19.34
CA GLY A 149 -15.06 7.31 18.51
C GLY A 149 -13.70 7.40 19.20
N ALA A 150 -12.80 6.51 18.81
CA ALA A 150 -11.41 6.52 19.30
C ALA A 150 -10.66 7.80 18.92
N PHE A 151 -10.98 8.37 17.76
CA PHE A 151 -10.40 9.61 17.24
C PHE A 151 -11.50 10.66 17.00
N GLN A 152 -12.11 11.16 18.04
CA GLN A 152 -13.25 12.10 18.00
C GLN A 152 -12.95 13.36 17.17
N VAL A 153 -11.69 13.80 17.13
CA VAL A 153 -11.24 14.94 16.31
C VAL A 153 -11.50 14.74 14.80
N LEU A 154 -11.66 13.49 14.36
CA LEU A 154 -11.99 13.11 12.99
C LEU A 154 -13.51 12.93 12.74
N GLY A 155 -14.36 13.29 13.71
CA GLY A 155 -15.81 13.16 13.59
C GLY A 155 -16.39 13.76 12.29
N PRO A 156 -15.98 14.97 11.85
CA PRO A 156 -16.43 15.56 10.60
C PRO A 156 -16.15 14.71 9.35
N THR A 157 -15.21 13.79 9.41
CA THR A 157 -14.86 12.88 8.30
C THR A 157 -16.03 11.97 7.91
N VAL A 158 -16.79 11.46 8.87
CA VAL A 158 -17.93 10.55 8.66
C VAL A 158 -19.28 11.25 8.76
N GLY A 159 -19.35 12.41 9.41
CA GLY A 159 -20.57 13.19 9.59
C GLY A 159 -20.96 14.11 8.43
N GLY A 160 -20.09 14.30 7.45
CA GLY A 160 -20.34 15.19 6.29
C GLY A 160 -20.44 16.68 6.63
N VAL A 161 -20.19 17.09 7.87
CA VAL A 161 -20.28 18.48 8.32
C VAL A 161 -18.93 19.18 8.13
N GLN A 162 -18.85 20.04 7.10
CA GLN A 162 -17.72 20.95 6.95
C GLN A 162 -17.86 22.09 7.96
N GLY A 163 -16.87 22.30 8.81
CA GLY A 163 -16.77 23.56 9.59
C GLY A 163 -16.71 23.43 11.11
N GLY A 164 -16.61 22.22 11.68
CA GLY A 164 -16.31 22.07 13.11
C GLY A 164 -14.84 22.36 13.41
N SER A 165 -14.51 22.60 14.69
CA SER A 165 -13.12 22.75 15.17
C SER A 165 -12.26 21.50 15.03
N GLY A 166 -12.87 20.35 14.72
CA GLY A 166 -12.24 19.11 14.27
C GLY A 166 -12.12 19.08 12.75
N GLY A 167 -11.10 18.42 12.23
CA GLY A 167 -10.86 18.37 10.80
C GLY A 167 -10.45 16.95 10.37
N GLY A 168 -10.97 16.53 9.26
CA GLY A 168 -10.57 15.33 8.56
C GLY A 168 -10.98 15.45 7.12
N VAL A 169 -10.43 14.60 6.26
CA VAL A 169 -10.87 14.52 4.87
C VAL A 169 -12.29 13.94 4.86
N PRO A 170 -13.30 14.64 4.29
CA PRO A 170 -14.65 14.09 4.16
C PRO A 170 -14.62 12.79 3.36
N LEU A 171 -15.45 11.81 3.72
CA LEU A 171 -15.51 10.52 3.03
C LEU A 171 -16.85 10.32 2.31
N ASP A 172 -16.78 9.76 1.09
CA ASP A 172 -17.88 9.10 0.39
C ASP A 172 -17.74 7.59 0.58
N VAL A 173 -18.39 7.05 1.62
CA VAL A 173 -18.20 5.66 2.07
C VAL A 173 -19.05 4.71 1.25
N ARG A 174 -18.42 3.69 0.66
CA ARG A 174 -19.07 2.64 -0.11
C ARG A 174 -18.77 1.26 0.47
N VAL A 175 -19.72 0.35 0.37
CA VAL A 175 -19.61 -1.01 0.91
C VAL A 175 -19.61 -2.02 -0.23
N VAL A 176 -18.68 -2.96 -0.16
CA VAL A 176 -18.65 -4.15 -1.00
C VAL A 176 -19.28 -5.31 -0.24
N ASP A 177 -20.33 -5.88 -0.79
CA ASP A 177 -20.82 -7.17 -0.30
C ASP A 177 -19.87 -8.30 -0.76
N VAL A 178 -19.14 -8.86 0.19
CA VAL A 178 -18.18 -9.93 -0.05
C VAL A 178 -18.74 -11.32 0.24
N SER A 179 -20.00 -11.42 0.66
CA SER A 179 -20.60 -12.68 1.13
C SER A 179 -21.02 -13.63 0.02
N ASN A 180 -21.42 -13.10 -1.15
CA ASN A 180 -22.08 -13.87 -2.20
C ASN A 180 -21.14 -14.34 -3.33
N GLY A 181 -19.85 -13.99 -3.27
CA GLY A 181 -18.86 -14.36 -4.28
C GLY A 181 -19.11 -13.79 -5.68
N GLU A 182 -19.97 -12.78 -5.80
CA GLU A 182 -20.22 -12.08 -7.08
C GLU A 182 -19.19 -10.97 -7.31
N VAL A 183 -18.84 -10.76 -8.57
CA VAL A 183 -18.06 -9.60 -8.98
C VAL A 183 -18.97 -8.38 -9.04
N LYS A 184 -18.61 -7.32 -8.28
CA LYS A 184 -19.39 -6.06 -8.22
C LYS A 184 -18.52 -4.89 -8.70
N THR A 185 -19.09 -4.01 -9.52
CA THR A 185 -18.49 -2.69 -9.80
C THR A 185 -18.71 -1.80 -8.58
N VAL A 186 -17.62 -1.28 -8.02
CA VAL A 186 -17.64 -0.46 -6.80
C VAL A 186 -17.24 0.99 -7.06
N PHE A 187 -16.58 1.22 -8.20
CA PHE A 187 -16.22 2.56 -8.66
C PHE A 187 -16.13 2.59 -10.17
N ASP A 188 -16.66 3.63 -10.80
CA ASP A 188 -16.57 3.85 -12.25
C ASP A 188 -16.64 5.35 -12.54
N GLN A 189 -15.52 6.03 -12.38
CA GLN A 189 -15.39 7.48 -12.56
C GLN A 189 -13.97 7.85 -13.01
N GLN A 190 -13.83 9.00 -13.68
CA GLN A 190 -12.54 9.59 -14.08
C GLN A 190 -11.64 8.63 -14.91
N GLY A 191 -12.24 7.72 -15.68
CA GLY A 191 -11.49 6.73 -16.47
C GLY A 191 -10.85 5.61 -15.63
N ILE A 192 -11.34 5.41 -14.42
CA ILE A 192 -10.97 4.32 -13.51
C ILE A 192 -12.22 3.51 -13.22
N THR A 193 -12.23 2.24 -13.60
CA THR A 193 -13.27 1.28 -13.24
C THR A 193 -12.69 0.28 -12.25
N VAL A 194 -13.39 0.08 -11.13
CA VAL A 194 -12.98 -0.89 -10.11
C VAL A 194 -14.10 -1.91 -9.90
N THR A 195 -13.73 -3.18 -10.01
CA THR A 195 -14.57 -4.29 -9.59
C THR A 195 -13.97 -4.97 -8.37
N ALA A 196 -14.81 -5.56 -7.53
CA ALA A 196 -14.43 -6.29 -6.35
C ALA A 196 -15.02 -7.70 -6.34
N LEU A 197 -14.29 -8.63 -5.72
CA LEU A 197 -14.70 -10.02 -5.50
C LEU A 197 -14.44 -10.39 -4.04
N GLY A 198 -15.44 -10.95 -3.35
CA GLY A 198 -15.25 -11.56 -2.03
C GLY A 198 -14.33 -12.78 -2.10
N ILE A 199 -13.36 -12.85 -1.22
CA ILE A 199 -12.35 -13.92 -1.18
C ILE A 199 -12.20 -14.50 0.23
N PRO A 200 -11.83 -15.78 0.37
CA PRO A 200 -11.70 -16.43 1.68
C PRO A 200 -10.39 -16.04 2.37
N HIS A 201 -10.53 -15.46 3.56
CA HIS A 201 -9.45 -15.16 4.52
C HIS A 201 -9.91 -15.53 5.94
N GLY A 202 -9.93 -16.81 6.25
CA GLY A 202 -10.63 -17.33 7.43
C GLY A 202 -12.10 -16.92 7.38
N ASN A 203 -12.60 -16.37 8.49
CA ASN A 203 -13.96 -15.85 8.60
C ASN A 203 -14.03 -14.31 8.43
N LEU A 204 -12.93 -13.65 8.10
CA LEU A 204 -12.90 -12.20 7.98
C LEU A 204 -13.42 -11.77 6.60
N PRO A 205 -14.41 -10.86 6.52
CA PRO A 205 -14.88 -10.29 5.26
C PRO A 205 -13.74 -9.60 4.51
N THR A 206 -13.39 -10.13 3.33
CA THR A 206 -12.21 -9.68 2.58
C THR A 206 -12.55 -9.56 1.09
N ALA A 207 -12.09 -8.48 0.47
CA ALA A 207 -12.25 -8.19 -0.95
C ALA A 207 -10.93 -8.19 -1.70
N ALA A 208 -10.88 -8.84 -2.83
CA ALA A 208 -9.92 -8.56 -3.88
C ALA A 208 -10.46 -7.46 -4.80
N TYR A 209 -9.57 -6.67 -5.39
CA TYR A 209 -9.93 -5.58 -6.29
C TYR A 209 -9.27 -5.74 -7.66
N ARG A 210 -10.03 -5.46 -8.72
CA ARG A 210 -9.51 -5.32 -10.09
C ARG A 210 -9.73 -3.90 -10.55
N VAL A 211 -8.66 -3.20 -10.89
CA VAL A 211 -8.67 -1.82 -11.40
C VAL A 211 -8.39 -1.85 -12.90
N GLN A 212 -9.23 -1.18 -13.66
CA GLN A 212 -9.08 -0.99 -15.10
C GLN A 212 -8.95 0.50 -15.40
N THR A 213 -7.90 0.87 -16.12
CA THR A 213 -7.63 2.25 -16.53
C THR A 213 -6.66 2.28 -17.71
N ARG A 214 -6.78 3.24 -18.61
CA ARG A 214 -5.89 3.41 -19.77
C ARG A 214 -5.67 2.12 -20.60
N GLY A 215 -6.68 1.24 -20.68
CA GLY A 215 -6.56 -0.06 -21.34
C GLY A 215 -5.75 -1.10 -20.57
N MET A 216 -5.28 -0.79 -19.36
CA MET A 216 -4.56 -1.69 -18.48
C MET A 216 -5.46 -2.25 -17.38
N SER A 217 -5.11 -3.40 -16.85
CA SER A 217 -5.84 -4.09 -15.79
C SER A 217 -4.86 -4.54 -14.70
N ILE A 218 -5.15 -4.16 -13.46
CA ILE A 218 -4.37 -4.48 -12.28
C ILE A 218 -5.27 -5.22 -11.29
N VAL A 219 -4.78 -6.34 -10.74
CA VAL A 219 -5.47 -7.10 -9.69
C VAL A 219 -4.68 -7.04 -8.39
N PHE A 220 -5.36 -6.67 -7.32
CA PHE A 220 -4.88 -6.71 -5.95
C PHE A 220 -5.59 -7.86 -5.24
N SER A 221 -4.85 -8.93 -4.92
CA SER A 221 -5.44 -10.15 -4.39
C SER A 221 -5.93 -10.04 -2.96
N SER A 222 -5.40 -9.10 -2.19
CA SER A 222 -5.48 -9.10 -0.73
C SER A 222 -5.06 -10.43 -0.09
N ASP A 223 -5.33 -10.61 1.19
CA ASP A 223 -5.08 -11.84 1.92
C ASP A 223 -6.11 -12.90 1.55
N GLN A 224 -5.64 -14.07 1.15
CA GLN A 224 -6.53 -15.16 0.75
C GLN A 224 -5.85 -16.52 0.79
N THR A 225 -6.64 -17.57 0.86
CA THR A 225 -6.17 -18.96 0.78
C THR A 225 -5.94 -19.44 -0.65
N GLY A 226 -6.43 -18.72 -1.65
CA GLY A 226 -6.40 -19.11 -3.05
C GLY A 226 -7.44 -20.20 -3.42
N THR A 227 -8.45 -20.41 -2.57
CA THR A 227 -9.48 -21.45 -2.77
C THR A 227 -10.76 -20.94 -3.42
N ASN A 228 -10.90 -19.63 -3.68
CA ASN A 228 -12.06 -19.11 -4.39
C ASN A 228 -12.00 -19.53 -5.87
N PRO A 229 -12.97 -20.34 -6.38
CA PRO A 229 -12.93 -20.85 -7.75
C PRO A 229 -13.08 -19.74 -8.80
N ARG A 230 -13.63 -18.60 -8.44
CA ARG A 230 -13.84 -17.46 -9.35
C ARG A 230 -12.61 -16.54 -9.43
N PHE A 231 -11.63 -16.67 -8.53
CA PHE A 231 -10.52 -15.73 -8.46
C PHE A 231 -9.61 -15.79 -9.68
N VAL A 232 -9.39 -16.98 -10.25
CA VAL A 232 -8.62 -17.15 -11.50
C VAL A 232 -9.26 -16.37 -12.64
N ASP A 233 -10.58 -16.50 -12.82
CA ASP A 233 -11.30 -15.78 -13.86
C ASP A 233 -11.33 -14.25 -13.58
N PHE A 234 -11.48 -13.86 -12.31
CA PHE A 234 -11.41 -12.48 -11.90
C PHE A 234 -10.05 -11.84 -12.22
N ALA A 235 -8.96 -12.61 -12.11
CA ALA A 235 -7.60 -12.15 -12.40
C ALA A 235 -7.19 -12.36 -13.88
N ARG A 236 -8.02 -13.02 -14.70
CA ARG A 236 -7.67 -13.43 -16.06
C ARG A 236 -7.18 -12.27 -16.92
N GLY A 237 -6.01 -12.46 -17.52
CA GLY A 237 -5.38 -11.53 -18.44
C GLY A 237 -4.99 -10.18 -17.82
N ALA A 238 -4.88 -10.08 -16.49
CA ALA A 238 -4.39 -8.85 -15.85
C ALA A 238 -2.97 -8.53 -16.31
N ASN A 239 -2.69 -7.27 -16.64
CA ASN A 239 -1.34 -6.83 -16.97
C ASN A 239 -0.39 -6.96 -15.78
N LEU A 240 -0.91 -6.69 -14.57
CA LEU A 240 -0.20 -6.84 -13.31
C LEU A 240 -1.15 -7.48 -12.28
N MET A 241 -0.70 -8.53 -11.61
CA MET A 241 -1.34 -9.05 -10.41
C MET A 241 -0.42 -8.88 -9.21
N ILE A 242 -0.91 -8.23 -8.16
CA ILE A 242 -0.26 -8.17 -6.86
C ILE A 242 -0.88 -9.26 -6.01
N MET A 243 -0.06 -10.21 -5.53
CA MET A 243 -0.51 -11.29 -4.67
C MET A 243 0.37 -11.44 -3.43
N HIS A 244 -0.24 -11.83 -2.33
CA HIS A 244 0.43 -11.93 -1.04
C HIS A 244 1.24 -13.23 -0.92
N LEU A 245 2.44 -13.15 -0.32
CA LEU A 245 3.37 -14.27 -0.12
C LEU A 245 3.79 -14.31 1.35
N ALA A 246 2.83 -14.65 2.22
CA ALA A 246 2.98 -14.52 3.67
C ALA A 246 3.62 -15.72 4.36
N ILE A 247 3.66 -16.90 3.71
CA ILE A 247 4.09 -18.15 4.35
C ILE A 247 5.27 -18.80 3.61
N PRO A 248 6.14 -19.55 4.33
CA PRO A 248 7.29 -20.21 3.72
C PRO A 248 6.89 -21.42 2.85
N ALA A 249 7.83 -21.89 2.05
CA ALA A 249 7.67 -23.07 1.22
C ALA A 249 7.28 -24.31 2.06
N GLY A 250 6.34 -25.09 1.55
CA GLY A 250 5.83 -26.31 2.19
C GLY A 250 4.92 -26.08 3.41
N ALA A 251 4.71 -24.85 3.82
CA ALA A 251 3.77 -24.54 4.90
C ALA A 251 2.31 -24.49 4.37
N THR A 252 1.38 -24.83 5.25
CA THR A 252 -0.06 -24.61 5.06
C THR A 252 -0.56 -23.59 6.06
N ASN A 253 -1.53 -22.77 5.66
CA ASN A 253 -2.09 -21.74 6.51
C ASN A 253 -3.59 -21.60 6.20
N PRO A 254 -4.47 -21.47 7.22
CA PRO A 254 -5.91 -21.36 7.02
C PRO A 254 -6.37 -20.03 6.41
N VAL A 255 -5.47 -19.04 6.34
CA VAL A 255 -5.80 -17.68 5.89
C VAL A 255 -4.93 -17.17 4.75
N HIS A 256 -3.79 -17.83 4.45
CA HIS A 256 -2.87 -17.44 3.38
C HIS A 256 -2.60 -18.59 2.41
N ALA A 257 -2.50 -18.25 1.12
CA ALA A 257 -2.17 -19.20 0.06
C ALA A 257 -0.71 -19.67 0.15
N ALA A 258 -0.50 -20.97 -0.10
CA ALA A 258 0.85 -21.52 -0.24
C ALA A 258 1.54 -20.97 -1.50
N PRO A 259 2.88 -20.89 -1.53
CA PRO A 259 3.61 -20.28 -2.65
C PRO A 259 3.36 -20.92 -4.01
N ASP A 260 3.17 -22.23 -4.08
CA ASP A 260 2.78 -22.95 -5.31
C ASP A 260 1.36 -22.61 -5.77
N VAL A 261 0.43 -22.41 -4.81
CA VAL A 261 -0.95 -21.95 -5.11
C VAL A 261 -0.92 -20.55 -5.70
N VAL A 262 -0.11 -19.63 -5.14
CA VAL A 262 0.10 -18.28 -5.69
C VAL A 262 0.61 -18.36 -7.13
N GLY A 263 1.63 -19.19 -7.38
CA GLY A 263 2.19 -19.38 -8.71
C GLY A 263 1.20 -20.01 -9.70
N ARG A 264 0.46 -21.03 -9.27
CA ARG A 264 -0.56 -21.71 -10.09
C ARG A 264 -1.69 -20.74 -10.50
N ILE A 265 -2.23 -19.96 -9.56
CA ILE A 265 -3.25 -18.96 -9.85
C ILE A 265 -2.74 -17.96 -10.89
N ALA A 266 -1.53 -17.43 -10.73
CA ALA A 266 -0.94 -16.50 -11.68
C ALA A 266 -0.77 -17.10 -13.08
N GLN A 267 -0.36 -18.38 -13.15
CA GLN A 267 -0.19 -19.11 -14.40
C GLN A 267 -1.53 -19.37 -15.10
N GLU A 268 -2.52 -19.88 -14.37
CA GLU A 268 -3.86 -20.19 -14.90
C GLU A 268 -4.62 -18.94 -15.34
N ALA A 269 -4.46 -17.83 -14.60
CA ALA A 269 -5.04 -16.53 -14.96
C ALA A 269 -4.33 -15.88 -16.17
N GLY A 270 -3.14 -16.34 -16.55
CA GLY A 270 -2.39 -15.79 -17.68
C GLY A 270 -2.01 -14.33 -17.45
N VAL A 271 -1.57 -13.98 -16.23
CA VAL A 271 -1.21 -12.58 -15.90
C VAL A 271 0.08 -12.17 -16.60
N GLY A 272 0.15 -10.93 -17.06
CA GLY A 272 1.33 -10.39 -17.74
C GLY A 272 2.55 -10.28 -16.83
N ARG A 273 2.33 -9.97 -15.54
CA ARG A 273 3.35 -9.91 -14.48
C ARG A 273 2.74 -10.23 -13.14
N LEU A 274 3.46 -10.99 -12.32
CA LEU A 274 3.16 -11.20 -10.91
C LEU A 274 4.10 -10.35 -10.04
N LEU A 275 3.54 -9.55 -9.13
CA LEU A 275 4.27 -8.91 -8.04
C LEU A 275 3.84 -9.57 -6.74
N VAL A 276 4.78 -10.17 -5.99
CA VAL A 276 4.49 -10.71 -4.68
C VAL A 276 4.84 -9.69 -3.61
N SER A 277 3.96 -9.54 -2.63
CA SER A 277 4.06 -8.58 -1.54
C SER A 277 3.42 -9.17 -0.27
N HIS A 278 3.19 -8.37 0.78
CA HIS A 278 2.72 -8.88 2.08
C HIS A 278 3.61 -10.05 2.53
N LEU A 279 4.93 -9.77 2.56
CA LEU A 279 5.95 -10.80 2.65
C LEU A 279 6.09 -11.31 4.08
N GLY A 280 6.17 -12.62 4.22
CA GLY A 280 6.52 -13.27 5.49
C GLY A 280 7.96 -12.96 5.90
N LEU A 281 8.26 -13.10 7.20
CA LEU A 281 9.60 -12.81 7.76
C LEU A 281 10.64 -13.88 7.48
N VAL A 282 10.24 -15.13 7.28
CA VAL A 282 11.14 -16.27 7.18
C VAL A 282 10.87 -17.09 5.92
N GLY A 283 11.94 -17.71 5.39
CA GLY A 283 11.83 -18.66 4.29
C GLY A 283 11.41 -18.05 2.94
N LEU A 284 11.60 -16.75 2.74
CA LEU A 284 11.18 -16.04 1.53
C LEU A 284 11.82 -16.62 0.26
N ASP A 285 13.12 -16.93 0.26
CA ASP A 285 13.80 -17.50 -0.91
C ASP A 285 13.19 -18.84 -1.32
N GLY A 286 12.96 -19.74 -0.34
CA GLY A 286 12.29 -21.02 -0.59
C GLY A 286 10.86 -20.87 -1.11
N ALA A 287 10.11 -19.87 -0.59
CA ALA A 287 8.77 -19.54 -1.06
C ALA A 287 8.80 -19.05 -2.53
N ILE A 288 9.73 -18.17 -2.86
CA ILE A 288 9.94 -17.67 -4.23
C ILE A 288 10.30 -18.82 -5.18
N ASP A 289 11.18 -19.73 -4.77
CA ASP A 289 11.56 -20.88 -5.58
C ASP A 289 10.38 -21.84 -5.79
N GLN A 290 9.56 -22.08 -4.77
CA GLN A 290 8.35 -22.89 -4.90
C GLN A 290 7.35 -22.24 -5.86
N LEU A 291 7.14 -20.92 -5.75
CA LEU A 291 6.28 -20.15 -6.64
C LEU A 291 6.76 -20.22 -8.10
N LYS A 292 8.07 -20.03 -8.36
CA LYS A 292 8.67 -20.08 -9.70
C LYS A 292 8.54 -21.44 -10.38
N ARG A 293 8.40 -22.52 -9.63
CA ARG A 293 8.09 -23.83 -10.22
C ARG A 293 6.69 -23.87 -10.85
N ALA A 294 5.73 -23.12 -10.28
CA ALA A 294 4.34 -23.07 -10.75
C ALA A 294 4.06 -21.91 -11.72
N PHE A 295 4.76 -20.79 -11.62
CA PHE A 295 4.61 -19.63 -12.50
C PHE A 295 5.87 -19.39 -13.34
N LYS A 296 5.71 -19.29 -14.67
CA LYS A 296 6.82 -19.10 -15.63
C LYS A 296 6.89 -17.70 -16.20
N GLY A 297 5.95 -16.83 -15.83
CA GLY A 297 5.93 -15.44 -16.28
C GLY A 297 6.88 -14.52 -15.48
N PRO A 298 6.91 -13.22 -15.84
CA PRO A 298 7.67 -12.20 -15.13
C PRO A 298 7.24 -12.07 -13.67
N LEU A 299 8.19 -12.25 -12.74
CA LEU A 299 7.99 -12.15 -11.29
C LEU A 299 8.76 -10.96 -10.72
N THR A 300 8.12 -10.21 -9.85
CA THR A 300 8.72 -9.14 -9.04
C THR A 300 8.47 -9.42 -7.57
N VAL A 301 9.49 -9.30 -6.72
CA VAL A 301 9.34 -9.33 -5.26
C VAL A 301 9.24 -7.88 -4.79
N GLY A 302 8.17 -7.57 -4.08
CA GLY A 302 7.87 -6.21 -3.63
C GLY A 302 8.83 -5.71 -2.57
N ALA A 303 9.18 -4.45 -2.66
CA ALA A 303 9.90 -3.71 -1.64
C ALA A 303 9.23 -2.34 -1.44
N ASP A 304 9.36 -1.77 -0.25
CA ASP A 304 8.83 -0.44 0.04
C ASP A 304 9.35 0.60 -0.95
N LEU A 305 8.47 1.47 -1.42
CA LEU A 305 8.69 2.51 -2.43
C LEU A 305 9.05 2.00 -3.82
N GLN A 306 9.09 0.69 -4.05
CA GLN A 306 9.32 0.12 -5.37
C GLN A 306 8.20 0.50 -6.33
N CYS A 307 8.58 1.01 -7.51
CA CYS A 307 7.68 1.35 -8.59
C CYS A 307 7.70 0.26 -9.67
N THR A 308 6.53 -0.17 -10.11
CA THR A 308 6.33 -1.17 -11.17
C THR A 308 5.42 -0.61 -12.25
N SER A 309 5.97 -0.41 -13.45
CA SER A 309 5.16 0.00 -14.62
C SER A 309 4.21 -1.11 -15.04
N VAL A 310 2.98 -0.74 -15.35
CA VAL A 310 1.97 -1.63 -15.93
C VAL A 310 2.03 -1.50 -17.45
N ARG A 311 2.20 -2.62 -18.13
CA ARG A 311 2.37 -2.68 -19.61
C ARG A 311 1.46 -3.73 -20.22
#